data_72721721e053d846662c67ea13c00a57
#
_entry.id   72721721e053d846662c67ea13c00a57
#
_cell.length_a   1.000
_cell.length_b   1.000
_cell.length_c   1.000
_cell.angle_alpha   90.00
_cell.angle_beta   90.00
_cell.angle_gamma   90.00
#
_symmetry.space_group_name_H-M   'P 1'
#
loop_
_entity.id
_entity.type
_entity.pdbx_description
1 polymer ?
#
loop_
_entity_poly.entity_id
_entity_poly.type
_entity_poly.pdbx_seq_one_letter_code
_entity_poly.pdbx_strand_id
1 'polypeptide(L)'
;LIGSTLEHEGFDKTTTHAALGSLKASAIELLPELANAEPIAQWAGLRPGSPEGIPFIGPLAGFDGLWLNCGHYRNGLVLAPASCQLLTDLLLGRPPIINPAPYSPVGRLHC
;
A
#
# COMPACT_ATOMS: atom_id res chain seq x y z
N LEU A 1 1.11 -10.98 -16.03
CA LEU A 1 0.60 -10.83 -14.68
C LEU A 1 -0.68 -9.99 -14.73
N ILE A 2 -1.74 -10.48 -14.08
CA ILE A 2 -3.03 -9.81 -14.01
C ILE A 2 -3.37 -9.65 -12.53
N GLY A 3 -3.79 -8.50 -12.13
CA GLY A 3 -4.16 -8.15 -10.76
C GLY A 3 -4.78 -6.76 -10.71
N SER A 4 -5.48 -6.51 -9.64
CA SER A 4 -5.73 -7.28 -8.44
C SER A 4 -7.13 -7.03 -7.94
N THR A 5 -7.69 -7.99 -7.21
CA THR A 5 -8.86 -7.75 -6.36
C THR A 5 -8.48 -7.01 -5.09
N LEU A 6 -9.46 -6.53 -4.36
CA LEU A 6 -9.31 -5.93 -3.04
C LEU A 6 -10.37 -6.53 -2.12
N GLU A 7 -9.89 -7.25 -1.11
CA GLU A 7 -10.76 -7.97 -0.17
C GLU A 7 -10.34 -7.62 1.26
N HIS A 8 -11.31 -7.56 2.17
CA HIS A 8 -11.09 -7.17 3.57
C HIS A 8 -11.18 -8.41 4.47
N GLU A 9 -10.26 -9.34 4.29
CA GLU A 9 -10.20 -10.63 4.97
C GLU A 9 -9.17 -10.69 6.12
N GLY A 10 -8.84 -9.53 6.67
CA GLY A 10 -7.84 -9.45 7.75
C GLY A 10 -6.47 -9.92 7.29
N PHE A 11 -5.93 -10.95 7.94
CA PHE A 11 -4.63 -11.53 7.60
C PHE A 11 -4.74 -12.80 6.73
N ASP A 12 -5.95 -13.19 6.33
CA ASP A 12 -6.13 -14.34 5.43
C ASP A 12 -5.60 -14.00 4.02
N LYS A 13 -4.78 -14.88 3.48
CA LYS A 13 -4.21 -14.79 2.13
C LYS A 13 -4.68 -15.92 1.24
N THR A 14 -5.78 -16.56 1.62
CA THR A 14 -6.39 -17.61 0.80
C THR A 14 -6.93 -17.01 -0.49
N THR A 15 -6.55 -17.59 -1.61
CA THR A 15 -7.10 -17.18 -2.91
C THR A 15 -8.43 -17.86 -3.16
N THR A 16 -9.36 -17.18 -3.82
CA THR A 16 -10.69 -17.69 -4.09
C THR A 16 -10.91 -17.92 -5.60
N HIS A 17 -11.74 -18.90 -5.95
CA HIS A 17 -12.16 -19.12 -7.33
C HIS A 17 -12.93 -17.92 -7.91
N ALA A 18 -13.70 -17.23 -7.06
CA ALA A 18 -14.44 -16.04 -7.47
C ALA A 18 -13.50 -14.90 -7.88
N ALA A 19 -12.47 -14.62 -7.07
CA ALA A 19 -11.45 -13.61 -7.38
C ALA A 19 -10.70 -13.96 -8.67
N LEU A 20 -10.28 -15.22 -8.82
CA LEU A 20 -9.63 -15.68 -10.04
C LEU A 20 -10.52 -15.52 -11.26
N GLY A 21 -11.78 -15.92 -11.17
CA GLY A 21 -12.76 -15.80 -12.26
C GLY A 21 -12.98 -14.34 -12.68
N SER A 22 -13.10 -13.43 -11.72
CA SER A 22 -13.24 -11.99 -11.98
C SER A 22 -12.01 -11.41 -12.69
N LEU A 23 -10.80 -11.76 -12.24
CA LEU A 23 -9.56 -11.31 -12.88
C LEU A 23 -9.41 -11.89 -14.30
N LYS A 24 -9.74 -13.18 -14.50
CA LYS A 24 -9.72 -13.82 -15.82
C LYS A 24 -10.71 -13.13 -16.77
N ALA A 25 -11.92 -12.84 -16.31
CA ALA A 25 -12.93 -12.14 -17.12
C ALA A 25 -12.44 -10.75 -17.56
N SER A 26 -11.93 -9.95 -16.63
CA SER A 26 -11.37 -8.63 -16.95
C SER A 26 -10.17 -8.70 -17.90
N ALA A 27 -9.35 -9.74 -17.76
CA ALA A 27 -8.23 -9.96 -18.67
C ALA A 27 -8.67 -10.27 -20.09
N ILE A 28 -9.71 -11.12 -20.25
CA ILE A 28 -10.27 -11.50 -21.54
C ILE A 28 -10.95 -10.30 -22.22
N GLU A 29 -11.59 -9.44 -21.43
CA GLU A 29 -12.18 -8.20 -21.95
C GLU A 29 -11.13 -7.29 -22.59
N LEU A 30 -9.94 -7.20 -22.01
CA LEU A 30 -8.83 -6.40 -22.53
C LEU A 30 -8.05 -7.11 -23.65
N LEU A 31 -7.91 -8.42 -23.56
CA LEU A 31 -7.14 -9.24 -24.49
C LEU A 31 -7.86 -10.57 -24.71
N PRO A 32 -8.74 -10.65 -25.73
CA PRO A 32 -9.59 -11.83 -25.99
C PRO A 32 -8.83 -13.13 -26.20
N GLU A 33 -7.59 -13.09 -26.67
CA GLU A 33 -6.72 -14.25 -26.87
C GLU A 33 -6.46 -15.04 -25.58
N LEU A 34 -6.64 -14.39 -24.42
CA LEU A 34 -6.47 -15.03 -23.10
C LEU A 34 -7.64 -15.95 -22.72
N ALA A 35 -8.72 -16.01 -23.51
CA ALA A 35 -9.87 -16.88 -23.23
C ALA A 35 -9.48 -18.35 -23.06
N ASN A 36 -8.51 -18.82 -23.86
CA ASN A 36 -8.03 -20.20 -23.84
C ASN A 36 -6.77 -20.41 -22.97
N ALA A 37 -6.30 -19.33 -22.29
CA ALA A 37 -5.14 -19.42 -21.43
C ALA A 37 -5.54 -19.90 -20.03
N GLU A 38 -4.75 -20.82 -19.47
CA GLU A 38 -4.93 -21.24 -18.08
C GLU A 38 -3.95 -20.51 -17.16
N PRO A 39 -4.41 -20.06 -15.98
CA PRO A 39 -3.53 -19.49 -14.98
C PRO A 39 -2.50 -20.51 -14.50
N ILE A 40 -1.23 -20.14 -14.55
CA ILE A 40 -0.13 -21.00 -14.06
C ILE A 40 0.14 -20.82 -12.56
N ALA A 41 -0.31 -19.72 -11.97
CA ALA A 41 -0.20 -19.45 -10.53
C ALA A 41 -1.19 -18.37 -10.11
N GLN A 42 -1.58 -18.41 -8.84
CA GLN A 42 -2.33 -17.34 -8.18
C GLN A 42 -1.81 -17.16 -6.76
N TRP A 43 -1.85 -15.94 -6.26
CA TRP A 43 -1.47 -15.63 -4.88
C TRP A 43 -2.16 -14.36 -4.40
N ALA A 44 -2.22 -14.21 -3.08
CA ALA A 44 -2.64 -12.99 -2.42
C ALA A 44 -1.53 -12.42 -1.54
N GLY A 45 -1.58 -11.14 -1.29
CA GLY A 45 -0.68 -10.43 -0.40
C GLY A 45 -1.41 -9.43 0.46
N LEU A 46 -0.85 -9.11 1.61
CA LEU A 46 -1.40 -8.08 2.51
C LEU A 46 -0.92 -6.70 2.07
N ARG A 47 -1.84 -5.74 2.04
CA ARG A 47 -1.51 -4.34 1.82
C ARG A 47 -1.37 -3.64 3.16
N PRO A 48 -0.29 -2.87 3.41
CA PRO A 48 -0.14 -2.10 4.64
C PRO A 48 -1.09 -0.91 4.61
N GLY A 49 -2.27 -1.08 5.20
CA GLY A 49 -3.26 -0.02 5.34
C GLY A 49 -2.90 0.95 6.45
N SER A 50 -3.53 2.13 6.40
CA SER A 50 -3.50 3.13 7.45
C SER A 50 -4.88 3.75 7.60
N PRO A 51 -5.23 4.33 8.75
CA PRO A 51 -6.47 5.07 8.89
C PRO A 51 -6.62 6.12 7.79
N GLU A 52 -7.81 6.21 7.19
CA GLU A 52 -8.12 7.17 6.12
C GLU A 52 -7.26 7.05 4.85
N GLY A 53 -6.44 6.00 4.73
CA GLY A 53 -5.53 5.80 3.60
C GLY A 53 -4.35 6.77 3.54
N ILE A 54 -4.12 7.54 4.62
CA ILE A 54 -3.02 8.50 4.71
C ILE A 54 -1.81 7.82 5.36
N PRO A 55 -0.64 7.73 4.71
CA PRO A 55 0.53 7.07 5.27
C PRO A 55 1.04 7.76 6.53
N PHE A 56 1.81 7.02 7.32
CA PHE A 56 2.56 7.54 8.45
C PHE A 56 3.98 7.88 8.02
N ILE A 57 4.36 9.16 8.12
CA ILE A 57 5.71 9.64 7.78
C ILE A 57 6.16 10.59 8.89
N GLY A 58 7.18 10.18 9.66
CA GLY A 58 7.71 11.00 10.74
C GLY A 58 8.14 10.21 11.98
N PRO A 59 8.55 10.91 13.04
CA PRO A 59 9.00 10.27 14.27
C PRO A 59 7.84 9.65 15.03
N LEU A 60 8.11 8.50 15.68
CA LEU A 60 7.16 7.88 16.59
C LEU A 60 7.32 8.46 17.99
N ALA A 61 6.25 9.06 18.52
CA ALA A 61 6.27 9.64 19.85
C ALA A 61 6.59 8.60 20.93
N GLY A 62 7.42 8.97 21.91
CA GLY A 62 7.83 8.09 23.01
C GLY A 62 8.99 7.14 22.67
N PHE A 63 9.54 7.19 21.45
CA PHE A 63 10.68 6.36 21.04
C PHE A 63 11.74 7.22 20.35
N ASP A 64 12.86 7.43 21.02
CA ASP A 64 13.97 8.19 20.44
C ASP A 64 14.59 7.43 19.26
N GLY A 65 14.77 8.14 18.15
CA GLY A 65 15.39 7.62 16.96
C GLY A 65 14.52 6.67 16.10
N LEU A 66 13.27 6.42 16.50
CA LEU A 66 12.36 5.61 15.71
C LEU A 66 11.49 6.47 14.78
N TRP A 67 11.57 6.18 13.50
CA TRP A 67 10.85 6.91 12.45
C TRP A 67 10.01 5.95 11.61
N LEU A 68 8.86 6.42 11.18
CA LEU A 68 7.94 5.65 10.34
C LEU A 68 7.91 6.22 8.91
N ASN A 69 7.82 5.31 7.94
CA ASN A 69 7.45 5.59 6.56
C ASN A 69 6.67 4.39 6.03
N CYS A 70 5.39 4.31 6.38
CA CYS A 70 4.57 3.12 6.14
C CYS A 70 3.08 3.46 5.96
N GLY A 71 2.27 2.44 5.67
CA GLY A 71 0.83 2.63 5.53
C GLY A 71 0.38 3.20 4.18
N HIS A 72 1.18 3.05 3.13
CA HIS A 72 0.91 3.61 1.80
C HIS A 72 -0.17 2.84 1.00
N TYR A 73 -0.67 1.73 1.54
CA TYR A 73 -1.72 0.90 0.95
C TYR A 73 -1.44 0.52 -0.50
N ARG A 74 -2.21 1.06 -1.47
CA ARG A 74 -2.07 0.75 -2.90
C ARG A 74 -1.01 1.60 -3.61
N ASN A 75 -0.61 2.71 -3.01
CA ASN A 75 0.13 3.76 -3.67
C ASN A 75 1.63 3.79 -3.28
N GLY A 76 2.11 2.77 -2.55
CA GLY A 76 3.47 2.78 -2.02
C GLY A 76 4.55 2.98 -3.08
N LEU A 77 4.43 2.32 -4.22
CA LEU A 77 5.41 2.47 -5.32
C LEU A 77 5.41 3.89 -5.90
N VAL A 78 4.23 4.44 -6.17
CA VAL A 78 4.08 5.78 -6.77
C VAL A 78 4.48 6.88 -5.79
N LEU A 79 4.14 6.72 -4.51
CA LEU A 79 4.44 7.70 -3.46
C LEU A 79 5.87 7.59 -2.91
N ALA A 80 6.59 6.50 -3.17
CA ALA A 80 7.90 6.25 -2.58
C ALA A 80 8.88 7.44 -2.73
N PRO A 81 9.06 8.07 -3.91
CA PRO A 81 9.99 9.19 -4.04
C PRO A 81 9.63 10.36 -3.13
N ALA A 82 8.37 10.78 -3.13
CA ALA A 82 7.91 11.92 -2.33
C ALA A 82 7.92 11.62 -0.82
N SER A 83 7.51 10.42 -0.41
CA SER A 83 7.50 10.02 0.99
C SER A 83 8.91 9.85 1.56
N CYS A 84 9.85 9.32 0.76
CA CYS A 84 11.25 9.26 1.15
C CYS A 84 11.88 10.64 1.25
N GLN A 85 11.59 11.55 0.31
CA GLN A 85 12.07 12.93 0.38
C GLN A 85 11.54 13.63 1.64
N LEU A 86 10.23 13.55 1.90
CA LEU A 86 9.62 14.13 3.09
C LEU A 86 10.28 13.60 4.37
N LEU A 87 10.44 12.28 4.49
CA LEU A 87 11.09 11.67 5.65
C LEU A 87 12.54 12.16 5.81
N THR A 88 13.29 12.24 4.71
CA THR A 88 14.67 12.70 4.69
C THR A 88 14.77 14.15 5.15
N ASP A 89 13.89 15.02 4.68
CA ASP A 89 13.88 16.42 5.07
C ASP A 89 13.60 16.56 6.58
N LEU A 90 12.65 15.79 7.11
CA LEU A 90 12.35 15.77 8.54
C LEU A 90 13.52 15.24 9.38
N LEU A 91 14.16 14.14 8.95
CA LEU A 91 15.32 13.55 9.63
C LEU A 91 16.52 14.50 9.69
N LEU A 92 16.73 15.26 8.63
CA LEU A 92 17.87 16.17 8.50
C LEU A 92 17.57 17.61 8.93
N GLY A 93 16.36 17.88 9.44
CA GLY A 93 15.92 19.22 9.85
C GLY A 93 15.87 20.22 8.68
N ARG A 94 15.58 19.74 7.47
CA ARG A 94 15.43 20.57 6.27
C ARG A 94 13.98 21.05 6.13
N PRO A 95 13.74 22.17 5.43
CA PRO A 95 12.38 22.55 5.06
C PRO A 95 11.71 21.42 4.25
N PRO A 96 10.58 20.85 4.71
CA PRO A 96 9.93 19.75 4.03
C PRO A 96 9.27 20.21 2.74
N ILE A 97 9.25 19.33 1.71
CA ILE A 97 8.66 19.61 0.40
C ILE A 97 7.14 19.88 0.45
N ILE A 98 6.46 19.35 1.47
CA ILE A 98 5.02 19.54 1.73
C ILE A 98 4.79 19.65 3.23
N ASN A 99 3.60 20.12 3.63
CA ASN A 99 3.20 20.13 5.03
C ASN A 99 3.22 18.71 5.63
N PRO A 100 4.06 18.40 6.63
CA PRO A 100 4.17 17.05 7.20
C PRO A 100 3.03 16.70 8.17
N ALA A 101 2.29 17.67 8.67
CA ALA A 101 1.31 17.45 9.73
C ALA A 101 0.28 16.36 9.44
N PRO A 102 -0.31 16.26 8.24
CA PRO A 102 -1.27 15.19 7.93
C PRO A 102 -0.66 13.77 7.96
N TYR A 103 0.64 13.66 7.79
CA TYR A 103 1.35 12.38 7.74
C TYR A 103 1.97 11.98 9.08
N SER A 104 1.96 12.87 10.06
CA SER A 104 2.55 12.60 11.37
C SER A 104 1.90 11.40 12.05
N PRO A 105 2.68 10.48 12.65
CA PRO A 105 2.16 9.42 13.51
C PRO A 105 1.50 9.94 14.77
N VAL A 106 1.91 11.13 15.24
CA VAL A 106 1.43 11.73 16.49
C VAL A 106 -0.07 12.03 16.43
N GLY A 107 -0.81 11.50 17.40
CA GLY A 107 -2.27 11.62 17.47
C GLY A 107 -3.07 10.77 16.48
N ARG A 108 -2.41 10.00 15.63
CA ARG A 108 -3.06 9.10 14.66
C ARG A 108 -2.80 7.62 14.95
N LEU A 109 -1.73 7.29 15.65
CA LEU A 109 -1.49 5.96 16.21
C LEU A 109 -1.99 5.94 17.66
N HIS A 110 -2.92 5.05 17.94
CA HIS A 110 -3.35 4.71 19.29
C HIS A 110 -2.62 3.42 19.67
N CYS A 111 -1.57 3.56 20.46
CA CYS A 111 -0.87 2.45 21.11
C CYS A 111 -1.50 2.15 22.46
#